data_98b050379de84dc3b5b4d9cbadac52d8
#
_entry.id   98b050379de84dc3b5b4d9cbadac52d8
#
_cell.length_a   1.000
_cell.length_b   1.000
_cell.length_c   1.000
_cell.angle_alpha   90.00
_cell.angle_beta   90.00
_cell.angle_gamma   90.00
#
_symmetry.space_group_name_H-M   'P 1'
#
loop_
_entity.id
_entity.type
_entity.pdbx_description
1 polymer ?
#
loop_
_entity_poly.entity_id
_entity_poly.type
_entity_poly.pdbx_seq_one_letter_code
_entity_poly.pdbx_strand_id
1 'polypeptide(L)'
;MPTIALVDDDRNILTSVSIALEAEGYRIMTYTDGASALDGFKTSPPDLAILDIKMPRMDGMETLRRLRQKSDMPVIFLTSKDEEIDEMFGLKMGADDFIRKPFSQRLLVERVKAILRRSSPKDGSAPKETDAAKVLERGLLRMDPERHACTWKKKPVTLTVTEFLILQALASRPGVVKSRNALMDAAYDDQVYVDDRTIDSHIKRLRKKFSETGEEFDMVETLYGVGYRFKEI
;
A
#
# COMPACT_ATOMS: atom_id res chain seq x y z
N MET A 1 -13.51 -14.31 -2.74
CA MET A 1 -12.53 -14.39 -3.85
C MET A 1 -12.14 -12.96 -4.17
N PRO A 2 -10.91 -12.54 -3.91
CA PRO A 2 -10.50 -11.16 -4.15
C PRO A 2 -10.55 -10.79 -5.63
N THR A 3 -10.94 -9.54 -5.90
CA THR A 3 -11.04 -8.97 -7.25
C THR A 3 -9.88 -8.03 -7.49
N ILE A 4 -9.14 -8.22 -8.57
CA ILE A 4 -7.99 -7.41 -8.96
C ILE A 4 -8.33 -6.67 -10.24
N ALA A 5 -8.11 -5.35 -10.25
CA ALA A 5 -8.16 -4.58 -11.48
C ALA A 5 -6.77 -4.50 -12.12
N LEU A 6 -6.68 -4.83 -13.38
CA LEU A 6 -5.47 -4.70 -14.19
C LEU A 6 -5.71 -3.62 -15.26
N VAL A 7 -4.90 -2.58 -15.24
CA VAL A 7 -5.04 -1.40 -16.10
C VAL A 7 -3.74 -1.20 -16.87
N ASP A 8 -3.75 -1.50 -18.15
CA ASP A 8 -2.58 -1.41 -19.05
C ASP A 8 -3.09 -1.27 -20.48
N ASP A 9 -2.49 -0.43 -21.30
CA ASP A 9 -2.90 -0.29 -22.72
C ASP A 9 -2.36 -1.41 -23.61
N ASP A 10 -1.37 -2.19 -23.13
CA ASP A 10 -0.86 -3.38 -23.82
C ASP A 10 -1.74 -4.61 -23.53
N ARG A 11 -2.50 -5.02 -24.54
CA ARG A 11 -3.37 -6.20 -24.47
C ARG A 11 -2.63 -7.51 -24.17
N ASN A 12 -1.35 -7.62 -24.53
CA ASN A 12 -0.57 -8.84 -24.26
C ASN A 12 -0.28 -8.92 -22.75
N ILE A 13 0.03 -7.78 -22.12
CA ILE A 13 0.19 -7.71 -20.66
C ILE A 13 -1.14 -8.03 -19.98
N LEU A 14 -2.24 -7.40 -20.39
CA LEU A 14 -3.56 -7.71 -19.85
C LEU A 14 -3.87 -9.21 -19.93
N THR A 15 -3.66 -9.83 -21.07
CA THR A 15 -3.96 -11.25 -21.26
C THR A 15 -3.06 -12.15 -20.41
N SER A 16 -1.74 -11.95 -20.50
CA SER A 16 -0.77 -12.82 -19.83
C SER A 16 -0.83 -12.73 -18.30
N VAL A 17 -1.01 -11.54 -17.79
CA VAL A 17 -1.12 -11.29 -16.33
C VAL A 17 -2.49 -11.79 -15.82
N SER A 18 -3.59 -11.59 -16.58
CA SER A 18 -4.89 -12.12 -16.19
C SER A 18 -4.86 -13.63 -16.02
N ILE A 19 -4.33 -14.36 -16.99
CA ILE A 19 -4.20 -15.83 -16.92
C ILE A 19 -3.42 -16.26 -15.66
N ALA A 20 -2.31 -15.58 -15.36
CA ALA A 20 -1.48 -15.93 -14.21
C ALA A 20 -2.22 -15.68 -12.88
N LEU A 21 -2.94 -14.58 -12.76
CA LEU A 21 -3.68 -14.24 -11.53
C LEU A 21 -4.96 -15.07 -11.38
N GLU A 22 -5.67 -15.38 -12.48
CA GLU A 22 -6.84 -16.26 -12.47
C GLU A 22 -6.46 -17.68 -12.05
N ALA A 23 -5.30 -18.20 -12.48
CA ALA A 23 -4.77 -19.48 -12.04
C ALA A 23 -4.54 -19.56 -10.51
N GLU A 24 -4.32 -18.42 -9.86
CA GLU A 24 -4.19 -18.31 -8.40
C GLU A 24 -5.54 -18.07 -7.70
N GLY A 25 -6.64 -18.09 -8.42
CA GLY A 25 -7.98 -17.97 -7.88
C GLY A 25 -8.45 -16.52 -7.66
N TYR A 26 -7.90 -15.54 -8.35
CA TYR A 26 -8.40 -14.16 -8.32
C TYR A 26 -9.43 -13.91 -9.42
N ARG A 27 -10.36 -12.99 -9.17
CA ARG A 27 -11.22 -12.43 -10.20
C ARG A 27 -10.52 -11.24 -10.83
N ILE A 28 -10.43 -11.18 -12.17
CA ILE A 28 -9.74 -10.11 -12.86
C ILE A 28 -10.73 -9.20 -13.58
N MET A 29 -10.51 -7.90 -13.46
CA MET A 29 -11.17 -6.84 -14.23
C MET A 29 -10.09 -6.12 -15.03
N THR A 30 -10.24 -6.05 -16.35
CA THR A 30 -9.25 -5.44 -17.23
C THR A 30 -9.73 -4.12 -17.80
N TYR A 31 -8.83 -3.13 -17.88
CA TYR A 31 -9.07 -1.83 -18.46
C TYR A 31 -7.88 -1.41 -19.30
N THR A 32 -8.10 -0.65 -20.36
CA THR A 32 -7.05 -0.19 -21.27
C THR A 32 -6.63 1.26 -21.03
N ASP A 33 -7.20 1.93 -20.04
CA ASP A 33 -6.87 3.30 -19.64
C ASP A 33 -7.43 3.63 -18.26
N GLY A 34 -6.83 4.66 -17.63
CA GLY A 34 -7.18 5.07 -16.28
C GLY A 34 -8.61 5.62 -16.13
N ALA A 35 -9.18 6.26 -17.16
CA ALA A 35 -10.52 6.82 -17.08
C ALA A 35 -11.58 5.72 -16.99
N SER A 36 -11.51 4.72 -17.87
CA SER A 36 -12.40 3.56 -17.85
C SER A 36 -12.27 2.75 -16.55
N ALA A 37 -11.05 2.64 -16.01
CA ALA A 37 -10.81 1.99 -14.73
C ALA A 37 -11.51 2.73 -13.58
N LEU A 38 -11.32 4.05 -13.47
CA LEU A 38 -11.96 4.84 -12.41
C LEU A 38 -13.49 4.81 -12.49
N ASP A 39 -14.06 4.75 -13.68
CA ASP A 39 -15.51 4.62 -13.85
C ASP A 39 -15.99 3.22 -13.43
N GLY A 40 -15.26 2.16 -13.80
CA GLY A 40 -15.55 0.80 -13.37
C GLY A 40 -15.46 0.63 -11.84
N PHE A 41 -14.50 1.26 -11.19
CA PHE A 41 -14.31 1.18 -9.73
C PHE A 41 -15.45 1.82 -8.93
N LYS A 42 -16.23 2.73 -9.53
CA LYS A 42 -17.43 3.31 -8.89
C LYS A 42 -18.54 2.28 -8.73
N THR A 43 -18.68 1.36 -9.67
CA THR A 43 -19.73 0.34 -9.68
C THR A 43 -19.28 -0.98 -9.06
N SER A 44 -18.03 -1.33 -9.25
CA SER A 44 -17.43 -2.58 -8.77
C SER A 44 -16.03 -2.29 -8.26
N PRO A 45 -15.88 -1.85 -6.99
CA PRO A 45 -14.57 -1.56 -6.44
C PRO A 45 -13.75 -2.87 -6.30
N PRO A 46 -12.52 -2.93 -6.83
CA PRO A 46 -11.63 -4.07 -6.65
C PRO A 46 -10.96 -4.04 -5.27
N ASP A 47 -10.37 -5.16 -4.87
CA ASP A 47 -9.59 -5.31 -3.64
C ASP A 47 -8.13 -4.81 -3.82
N LEU A 48 -7.64 -4.77 -5.06
CA LEU A 48 -6.32 -4.28 -5.44
C LEU A 48 -6.35 -3.81 -6.91
N ALA A 49 -5.61 -2.76 -7.22
CA ALA A 49 -5.37 -2.34 -8.61
C ALA A 49 -3.90 -2.49 -8.99
N ILE A 50 -3.65 -3.00 -10.19
CA ILE A 50 -2.36 -3.01 -10.86
C ILE A 50 -2.46 -2.00 -12.01
N LEU A 51 -1.66 -0.95 -11.98
CA LEU A 51 -1.73 0.14 -12.93
C LEU A 51 -0.43 0.26 -13.72
N ASP A 52 -0.49 0.26 -15.02
CA ASP A 52 0.63 0.77 -15.81
C ASP A 52 0.77 2.28 -15.64
N ILE A 53 2.01 2.77 -15.61
CA ILE A 53 2.25 4.21 -15.49
C ILE A 53 1.96 4.91 -16.81
N LYS A 54 2.49 4.38 -17.92
CA LYS A 54 2.38 5.01 -19.23
C LYS A 54 1.17 4.50 -20.00
N MET A 55 0.06 5.19 -19.87
CA MET A 55 -1.13 4.90 -20.66
C MET A 55 -1.60 6.16 -21.41
N PRO A 56 -2.26 5.98 -22.59
CA PRO A 56 -2.83 7.10 -23.32
C PRO A 56 -3.99 7.75 -22.55
N ARG A 57 -4.25 9.03 -22.80
CA ARG A 57 -5.36 9.85 -22.25
C ARG A 57 -5.21 10.15 -20.75
N MET A 58 -5.20 9.14 -19.90
CA MET A 58 -5.01 9.28 -18.45
C MET A 58 -3.98 8.24 -18.02
N ASP A 59 -2.82 8.72 -17.60
CA ASP A 59 -1.73 7.89 -17.10
C ASP A 59 -2.03 7.27 -15.73
N GLY A 60 -1.20 6.32 -15.31
CA GLY A 60 -1.37 5.63 -14.04
C GLY A 60 -1.23 6.55 -12.83
N MET A 61 -0.38 7.58 -12.94
CA MET A 61 -0.14 8.53 -11.86
C MET A 61 -1.37 9.41 -11.59
N GLU A 62 -1.96 9.96 -12.64
CA GLU A 62 -3.20 10.73 -12.53
C GLU A 62 -4.36 9.85 -12.08
N THR A 63 -4.39 8.58 -12.53
CA THR A 63 -5.36 7.58 -12.09
C THR A 63 -5.24 7.35 -10.58
N LEU A 64 -4.04 7.12 -10.06
CA LEU A 64 -3.78 6.98 -8.63
C LEU A 64 -4.18 8.24 -7.86
N ARG A 65 -3.79 9.42 -8.36
CA ARG A 65 -4.12 10.70 -7.70
C ARG A 65 -5.64 10.87 -7.50
N ARG A 66 -6.43 10.56 -8.52
CA ARG A 66 -7.91 10.62 -8.43
C ARG A 66 -8.48 9.52 -7.55
N LEU A 67 -7.91 8.31 -7.62
CA LEU A 67 -8.32 7.20 -6.77
C LEU A 67 -8.14 7.55 -5.29
N ARG A 68 -6.98 8.10 -4.91
CA ARG A 68 -6.65 8.48 -3.52
C ARG A 68 -7.51 9.59 -2.93
N GLN A 69 -8.31 10.28 -3.74
CA GLN A 69 -9.34 11.20 -3.23
C GLN A 69 -10.55 10.47 -2.62
N LYS A 70 -10.73 9.17 -2.93
CA LYS A 70 -11.94 8.42 -2.57
C LYS A 70 -11.68 7.04 -1.98
N SER A 71 -10.46 6.50 -2.12
CA SER A 71 -10.14 5.13 -1.75
C SER A 71 -8.67 4.97 -1.37
N ASP A 72 -8.43 4.20 -0.31
CA ASP A 72 -7.12 3.73 0.11
C ASP A 72 -6.83 2.29 -0.36
N MET A 73 -7.57 1.81 -1.36
CA MET A 73 -7.37 0.52 -2.00
C MET A 73 -5.90 0.34 -2.41
N PRO A 74 -5.30 -0.84 -2.16
CA PRO A 74 -3.92 -1.11 -2.55
C PRO A 74 -3.69 -0.95 -4.04
N VAL A 75 -2.56 -0.34 -4.40
CA VAL A 75 -2.14 -0.11 -5.79
C VAL A 75 -0.71 -0.55 -6.01
N ILE A 76 -0.50 -1.40 -7.02
CA ILE A 76 0.82 -1.76 -7.54
C ILE A 76 0.99 -1.06 -8.88
N PHE A 77 2.12 -0.39 -9.08
CA PHE A 77 2.47 0.12 -10.40
C PHE A 77 3.30 -0.87 -11.20
N LEU A 78 3.02 -0.93 -12.51
CA LEU A 78 3.95 -1.48 -13.49
C LEU A 78 4.69 -0.32 -14.17
N THR A 79 6.01 -0.40 -14.28
CA THR A 79 6.83 0.71 -14.79
C THR A 79 7.92 0.22 -15.74
N SER A 80 8.30 1.00 -16.73
CA SER A 80 9.42 0.72 -17.60
C SER A 80 10.75 1.19 -16.98
N LYS A 81 11.86 0.62 -17.45
CA LYS A 81 13.21 0.75 -16.86
C LYS A 81 13.77 2.19 -16.79
N ASP A 82 13.18 3.10 -17.54
CA ASP A 82 13.67 4.48 -17.68
C ASP A 82 12.99 5.49 -16.73
N GLU A 83 12.21 4.99 -15.76
CA GLU A 83 11.28 5.80 -14.96
C GLU A 83 11.61 5.82 -13.46
N GLU A 84 12.88 5.85 -13.07
CA GLU A 84 13.26 5.99 -11.65
C GLU A 84 12.61 7.22 -10.97
N ILE A 85 12.37 8.28 -11.75
CA ILE A 85 11.70 9.49 -11.28
C ILE A 85 10.22 9.20 -11.00
N ASP A 86 9.54 8.40 -11.84
CA ASP A 86 8.13 8.09 -11.72
C ASP A 86 7.86 7.13 -10.57
N GLU A 87 8.77 6.19 -10.27
CA GLU A 87 8.71 5.34 -9.08
C GLU A 87 8.68 6.18 -7.80
N MET A 88 9.59 7.14 -7.69
CA MET A 88 9.67 8.02 -6.53
C MET A 88 8.41 8.90 -6.38
N PHE A 89 7.85 9.39 -7.49
CA PHE A 89 6.61 10.16 -7.47
C PHE A 89 5.39 9.30 -7.11
N GLY A 90 5.28 8.10 -7.66
CA GLY A 90 4.12 7.23 -7.42
C GLY A 90 4.04 6.75 -5.97
N LEU A 91 5.16 6.38 -5.34
CA LEU A 91 5.20 6.08 -3.91
C LEU A 91 4.89 7.31 -3.06
N LYS A 92 5.40 8.49 -3.44
CA LYS A 92 5.01 9.76 -2.81
C LYS A 92 3.52 10.04 -2.94
N MET A 93 2.85 9.53 -3.96
CA MET A 93 1.41 9.66 -4.19
C MET A 93 0.57 8.58 -3.51
N GLY A 94 1.19 7.55 -2.92
CA GLY A 94 0.52 6.52 -2.12
C GLY A 94 0.31 5.20 -2.83
N ALA A 95 1.15 4.83 -3.80
CA ALA A 95 1.24 3.47 -4.27
C ALA A 95 1.81 2.56 -3.16
N ASP A 96 1.41 1.30 -3.16
CA ASP A 96 1.82 0.31 -2.16
C ASP A 96 3.02 -0.52 -2.64
N ASP A 97 3.23 -0.63 -3.95
CA ASP A 97 4.39 -1.31 -4.53
C ASP A 97 4.63 -0.90 -5.99
N PHE A 98 5.82 -1.29 -6.52
CA PHE A 98 6.25 -1.10 -7.90
C PHE A 98 6.89 -2.37 -8.44
N ILE A 99 6.58 -2.67 -9.71
CA ILE A 99 7.18 -3.78 -10.44
C ILE A 99 7.70 -3.27 -11.77
N ARG A 100 9.01 -3.42 -11.98
CA ARG A 100 9.65 -2.98 -13.23
C ARG A 100 9.41 -3.96 -14.37
N LYS A 101 9.03 -3.43 -15.53
CA LYS A 101 8.97 -4.18 -16.80
C LYS A 101 10.38 -4.31 -17.38
N PRO A 102 10.80 -5.49 -17.90
CA PRO A 102 10.07 -6.76 -17.91
C PRO A 102 10.11 -7.46 -16.56
N PHE A 103 9.00 -8.06 -16.15
CA PHE A 103 8.87 -8.78 -14.88
C PHE A 103 8.47 -10.24 -15.10
N SER A 104 8.75 -11.09 -14.11
CA SER A 104 8.21 -12.45 -14.10
C SER A 104 6.79 -12.44 -13.52
N GLN A 105 5.87 -13.21 -14.12
CA GLN A 105 4.51 -13.37 -13.60
C GLN A 105 4.51 -13.88 -12.16
N ARG A 106 5.46 -14.77 -11.82
CA ARG A 106 5.62 -15.29 -10.47
C ARG A 106 5.92 -14.19 -9.45
N LEU A 107 6.80 -13.23 -9.80
CA LEU A 107 7.10 -12.08 -8.94
C LEU A 107 5.85 -11.24 -8.70
N LEU A 108 5.10 -10.93 -9.75
CA LEU A 108 3.85 -10.16 -9.64
C LEU A 108 2.83 -10.88 -8.74
N VAL A 109 2.62 -12.19 -8.95
CA VAL A 109 1.72 -13.00 -8.13
C VAL A 109 2.11 -12.96 -6.65
N GLU A 110 3.38 -13.13 -6.33
CA GLU A 110 3.82 -13.08 -4.92
C GLU A 110 3.64 -11.70 -4.29
N ARG A 111 3.85 -10.61 -5.04
CA ARG A 111 3.58 -9.23 -4.57
C ARG A 111 2.09 -9.01 -4.31
N VAL A 112 1.24 -9.44 -5.22
CA VAL A 112 -0.22 -9.38 -5.07
C VAL A 112 -0.67 -10.16 -3.83
N LYS A 113 -0.18 -11.40 -3.65
CA LYS A 113 -0.47 -12.22 -2.46
C LYS A 113 -0.04 -11.52 -1.18
N ALA A 114 1.17 -10.94 -1.16
CA ALA A 114 1.70 -10.25 0.00
C ALA A 114 0.84 -9.05 0.40
N ILE A 115 0.44 -8.23 -0.56
CA ILE A 115 -0.39 -7.03 -0.32
C ILE A 115 -1.80 -7.44 0.10
N LEU A 116 -2.46 -8.36 -0.61
CA LEU A 116 -3.82 -8.80 -0.27
C LEU A 116 -3.88 -9.52 1.08
N ARG A 117 -2.85 -10.30 1.45
CA ARG A 117 -2.75 -10.90 2.79
C ARG A 117 -2.69 -9.84 3.89
N ARG A 118 -2.06 -8.70 3.63
CA ARG A 118 -1.94 -7.59 4.56
C ARG A 118 -3.23 -6.76 4.66
N SER A 119 -4.03 -6.72 3.58
CA SER A 119 -5.27 -5.93 3.51
C SER A 119 -6.55 -6.71 3.83
N SER A 120 -6.51 -8.05 3.85
CA SER A 120 -7.69 -8.88 4.14
C SER A 120 -7.78 -9.22 5.63
N PRO A 121 -8.96 -9.03 6.27
CA PRO A 121 -9.24 -9.71 7.53
C PRO A 121 -9.23 -11.22 7.25
N LYS A 122 -8.42 -11.99 7.97
CA LYS A 122 -8.45 -13.45 7.87
C LYS A 122 -9.83 -13.96 8.25
N ASP A 123 -10.56 -14.52 7.28
CA ASP A 123 -11.66 -15.44 7.58
C ASP A 123 -11.13 -16.63 8.38
N GLY A 124 -11.67 -16.78 9.54
CA GLY A 124 -11.75 -17.85 10.54
C GLY A 124 -11.04 -19.19 10.37
N SER A 125 -9.84 -19.27 9.80
CA SER A 125 -9.00 -20.47 9.93
C SER A 125 -7.98 -20.23 11.06
N ALA A 126 -8.11 -21.00 12.15
CA ALA A 126 -7.23 -20.95 13.30
C ALA A 126 -5.74 -21.00 12.90
N PRO A 127 -4.91 -20.07 13.38
CA PRO A 127 -3.47 -20.11 13.13
C PRO A 127 -2.86 -21.27 13.92
N LYS A 128 -1.95 -22.02 13.28
CA LYS A 128 -0.96 -22.77 14.03
C LYS A 128 -0.20 -21.79 14.93
N GLU A 129 -0.03 -22.14 16.20
CA GLU A 129 0.63 -21.36 17.25
C GLU A 129 2.09 -21.03 16.95
N THR A 130 2.33 -20.09 16.04
CA THR A 130 3.62 -19.38 15.91
C THR A 130 3.30 -18.03 15.27
N ASP A 131 3.38 -16.96 16.06
CA ASP A 131 3.12 -15.56 15.71
C ASP A 131 1.65 -15.18 15.42
N ALA A 132 0.76 -15.35 16.38
CA ALA A 132 -0.48 -14.57 16.47
C ALA A 132 -0.08 -13.09 16.54
N ALA A 133 -0.30 -12.34 15.47
CA ALA A 133 -0.02 -10.91 15.43
C ALA A 133 -0.91 -10.22 16.47
N LYS A 134 -0.35 -10.00 17.66
CA LYS A 134 -1.07 -9.41 18.79
C LYS A 134 -1.54 -8.01 18.39
N VAL A 135 -2.78 -7.69 18.68
CA VAL A 135 -3.30 -6.32 18.62
C VAL A 135 -2.31 -5.40 19.35
N LEU A 136 -1.81 -4.41 18.66
CA LEU A 136 -0.87 -3.45 19.19
C LEU A 136 -1.65 -2.30 19.81
N GLU A 137 -1.56 -2.14 21.13
CA GLU A 137 -2.14 -1.01 21.84
C GLU A 137 -1.03 -0.13 22.42
N ARG A 138 -1.10 1.17 22.11
CA ARG A 138 -0.16 2.19 22.59
C ARG A 138 -0.95 3.44 22.95
N GLY A 139 -1.27 3.59 24.24
CA GLY A 139 -2.13 4.65 24.73
C GLY A 139 -3.49 4.65 24.02
N LEU A 140 -3.74 5.68 23.21
CA LEU A 140 -4.98 5.84 22.45
C LEU A 140 -4.96 5.22 21.05
N LEU A 141 -3.78 4.72 20.62
CA LEU A 141 -3.61 4.01 19.36
C LEU A 141 -3.90 2.52 19.55
N ARG A 142 -4.76 1.98 18.70
CA ARG A 142 -4.99 0.54 18.57
C ARG A 142 -4.84 0.12 17.13
N MET A 143 -3.99 -0.86 16.89
CA MET A 143 -3.74 -1.45 15.57
C MET A 143 -3.99 -2.95 15.63
N ASP A 144 -4.76 -3.44 14.67
CA ASP A 144 -5.05 -4.86 14.49
C ASP A 144 -4.39 -5.33 13.18
N PRO A 145 -3.24 -5.99 13.23
CA PRO A 145 -2.52 -6.42 12.02
C PRO A 145 -3.28 -7.48 11.22
N GLU A 146 -4.11 -8.30 11.87
CA GLU A 146 -4.88 -9.34 11.16
C GLU A 146 -6.00 -8.74 10.32
N ARG A 147 -6.64 -7.69 10.86
CA ARG A 147 -7.74 -6.98 10.19
C ARG A 147 -7.27 -5.75 9.43
N HIS A 148 -5.98 -5.44 9.49
CA HIS A 148 -5.39 -4.21 8.95
C HIS A 148 -6.15 -2.95 9.40
N ALA A 149 -6.67 -2.99 10.63
CA ALA A 149 -7.51 -1.93 11.18
C ALA A 149 -6.71 -1.06 12.15
N CYS A 150 -6.90 0.25 12.04
CA CYS A 150 -6.29 1.24 12.91
C CYS A 150 -7.37 2.14 13.53
N THR A 151 -7.26 2.40 14.83
CA THR A 151 -8.10 3.39 15.51
C THR A 151 -7.26 4.32 16.36
N TRP A 152 -7.67 5.58 16.43
CA TRP A 152 -7.13 6.61 17.31
C TRP A 152 -8.25 7.18 18.16
N LYS A 153 -8.09 7.15 19.50
CA LYS A 153 -9.17 7.54 20.43
C LYS A 153 -10.51 6.89 20.10
N LYS A 154 -10.49 5.62 19.71
CA LYS A 154 -11.65 4.82 19.26
C LYS A 154 -12.28 5.25 17.92
N LYS A 155 -11.75 6.28 17.24
CA LYS A 155 -12.17 6.66 15.89
C LYS A 155 -11.38 5.88 14.85
N PRO A 156 -11.99 5.34 13.79
CA PRO A 156 -11.27 4.60 12.75
C PRO A 156 -10.36 5.55 11.95
N VAL A 157 -9.18 5.07 11.59
CA VAL A 157 -8.21 5.75 10.71
C VAL A 157 -7.91 4.81 9.55
N THR A 158 -8.30 5.20 8.34
CA THR A 158 -8.05 4.39 7.15
C THR A 158 -6.65 4.63 6.62
N LEU A 159 -5.80 3.62 6.71
CA LEU A 159 -4.41 3.67 6.26
C LEU A 159 -4.21 2.78 5.04
N THR A 160 -3.33 3.19 4.12
CA THR A 160 -2.83 2.26 3.11
C THR A 160 -1.97 1.18 3.77
N VAL A 161 -1.69 0.08 3.05
CA VAL A 161 -0.87 -1.02 3.58
C VAL A 161 0.49 -0.50 4.05
N THR A 162 1.14 0.32 3.23
CA THR A 162 2.44 0.91 3.54
C THR A 162 2.41 1.82 4.76
N GLU A 163 1.41 2.70 4.86
CA GLU A 163 1.23 3.60 6.01
C GLU A 163 0.99 2.80 7.30
N PHE A 164 0.19 1.73 7.22
CA PHE A 164 -0.05 0.84 8.36
C PHE A 164 1.23 0.17 8.84
N LEU A 165 2.04 -0.38 7.93
CA LEU A 165 3.29 -1.07 8.25
C LEU A 165 4.33 -0.11 8.84
N ILE A 166 4.45 1.11 8.29
CA ILE A 166 5.33 2.16 8.86
C ILE A 166 4.90 2.49 10.29
N LEU A 167 3.60 2.73 10.51
CA LEU A 167 3.10 3.04 11.84
C LEU A 167 3.29 1.88 12.81
N GLN A 168 3.02 0.66 12.38
CA GLN A 168 3.24 -0.55 13.16
C GLN A 168 4.70 -0.71 13.54
N ALA A 169 5.62 -0.52 12.59
CA ALA A 169 7.05 -0.57 12.86
C ALA A 169 7.49 0.45 13.91
N LEU A 170 6.97 1.67 13.85
CA LEU A 170 7.26 2.73 14.82
C LEU A 170 6.64 2.42 16.20
N ALA A 171 5.36 2.06 16.23
CA ALA A 171 4.63 1.83 17.47
C ALA A 171 4.99 0.50 18.17
N SER A 172 5.65 -0.43 17.47
CA SER A 172 6.14 -1.69 18.07
C SER A 172 7.16 -1.45 19.17
N ARG A 173 7.99 -0.41 19.05
CA ARG A 173 9.03 -0.03 20.00
C ARG A 173 9.01 1.48 20.25
N PRO A 174 8.10 2.00 21.10
CA PRO A 174 8.06 3.41 21.44
C PRO A 174 9.41 3.89 21.99
N GLY A 175 9.75 5.16 21.75
CA GLY A 175 11.03 5.76 22.13
C GLY A 175 12.20 5.41 21.22
N VAL A 176 12.15 4.27 20.51
CA VAL A 176 13.24 3.84 19.63
C VAL A 176 13.16 4.57 18.29
N VAL A 177 14.27 5.23 17.91
CA VAL A 177 14.40 5.87 16.60
C VAL A 177 14.61 4.83 15.53
N LYS A 178 13.83 4.90 14.46
CA LYS A 178 14.01 4.10 13.24
C LYS A 178 14.49 5.01 12.12
N SER A 179 15.57 4.60 11.45
CA SER A 179 16.05 5.27 10.25
C SER A 179 15.02 5.14 9.11
N ARG A 180 15.13 5.98 8.09
CA ARG A 180 14.30 5.87 6.89
C ARG A 180 14.44 4.49 6.22
N ASN A 181 15.68 4.00 6.10
CA ASN A 181 15.95 2.67 5.54
C ASN A 181 15.26 1.57 6.36
N ALA A 182 15.36 1.59 7.69
CA ALA A 182 14.69 0.61 8.54
C ALA A 182 13.14 0.66 8.43
N LEU A 183 12.57 1.81 8.10
CA LEU A 183 11.13 1.95 7.82
C LEU A 183 10.79 1.49 6.40
N MET A 184 11.71 1.67 5.44
CA MET A 184 11.58 1.10 4.11
C MET A 184 11.56 -0.43 4.18
N ASP A 185 12.52 -1.05 4.85
CA ASP A 185 12.60 -2.51 5.03
C ASP A 185 11.34 -3.08 5.72
N ALA A 186 10.75 -2.31 6.64
CA ALA A 186 9.52 -2.71 7.32
C ALA A 186 8.25 -2.59 6.45
N ALA A 187 8.24 -1.67 5.50
CA ALA A 187 7.08 -1.34 4.67
C ALA A 187 7.11 -1.99 3.29
N TYR A 188 8.32 -2.26 2.78
CA TYR A 188 8.58 -2.85 1.48
C TYR A 188 9.46 -4.10 1.65
N ASP A 189 9.41 -4.98 0.68
CA ASP A 189 10.26 -6.18 0.67
C ASP A 189 11.68 -5.82 0.17
N ASP A 190 12.69 -6.59 0.56
CA ASP A 190 14.15 -6.35 0.33
C ASP A 190 14.56 -6.10 -1.14
N GLN A 191 13.65 -6.26 -2.11
CA GLN A 191 13.94 -6.11 -3.54
C GLN A 191 13.46 -4.78 -4.15
N VAL A 192 12.88 -3.89 -3.35
CA VAL A 192 12.37 -2.59 -3.84
C VAL A 192 13.39 -1.51 -3.51
N TYR A 193 14.13 -1.07 -4.52
CA TYR A 193 15.04 0.08 -4.37
C TYR A 193 14.23 1.37 -4.46
N VAL A 194 13.88 1.95 -3.32
CA VAL A 194 13.12 3.20 -3.23
C VAL A 194 13.94 4.23 -2.46
N ASP A 195 13.87 5.50 -2.91
CA ASP A 195 14.50 6.62 -2.21
C ASP A 195 13.92 6.74 -0.78
N ASP A 196 14.78 6.82 0.21
CA ASP A 196 14.45 6.95 1.63
C ASP A 196 13.52 8.16 1.93
N ARG A 197 13.55 9.20 1.09
CA ARG A 197 12.65 10.37 1.15
C ARG A 197 11.18 10.02 0.93
N THR A 198 10.89 8.87 0.36
CA THR A 198 9.52 8.37 0.20
C THR A 198 8.83 8.17 1.55
N ILE A 199 9.58 7.75 2.56
CA ILE A 199 9.09 7.62 3.94
C ILE A 199 8.54 8.96 4.47
N ASP A 200 9.20 10.07 4.18
CA ASP A 200 8.75 11.40 4.63
C ASP A 200 7.34 11.73 4.10
N SER A 201 7.05 11.30 2.86
CA SER A 201 5.74 11.48 2.23
C SER A 201 4.66 10.59 2.85
N HIS A 202 4.99 9.33 3.18
CA HIS A 202 4.08 8.44 3.90
C HIS A 202 3.79 8.96 5.31
N ILE A 203 4.79 9.41 6.05
CA ILE A 203 4.61 10.01 7.37
C ILE A 203 3.75 11.28 7.31
N LYS A 204 3.95 12.13 6.29
CA LYS A 204 3.12 13.33 6.10
C LYS A 204 1.64 12.97 5.88
N ARG A 205 1.36 11.97 5.01
CA ARG A 205 -0.01 11.51 4.75
C ARG A 205 -0.62 10.83 5.99
N LEU A 206 0.15 9.99 6.65
CA LEU A 206 -0.25 9.34 7.90
C LEU A 206 -0.70 10.39 8.92
N ARG A 207 0.12 11.39 9.22
CA ARG A 207 -0.25 12.47 10.15
C ARG A 207 -1.51 13.21 9.72
N LYS A 208 -1.66 13.48 8.41
CA LYS A 208 -2.86 14.12 7.86
C LYS A 208 -4.11 13.28 8.13
N LYS A 209 -4.08 11.95 7.86
CA LYS A 209 -5.21 11.05 8.09
C LYS A 209 -5.62 10.97 9.56
N PHE A 210 -4.67 11.03 10.47
CA PHE A 210 -4.97 11.12 11.90
C PHE A 210 -5.62 12.46 12.26
N SER A 211 -5.14 13.58 11.71
CA SER A 211 -5.75 14.88 11.97
C SER A 211 -7.18 15.02 11.41
N GLU A 212 -7.50 14.29 10.34
CA GLU A 212 -8.86 14.23 9.77
C GLU A 212 -9.89 13.58 10.71
N THR A 213 -9.46 12.84 11.72
CA THR A 213 -10.36 12.34 12.78
C THR A 213 -10.89 13.45 13.71
N GLY A 214 -10.36 14.67 13.58
CA GLY A 214 -10.65 15.79 14.46
C GLY A 214 -9.96 15.71 15.82
N GLU A 215 -9.00 14.77 15.98
CA GLU A 215 -8.25 14.55 17.21
C GLU A 215 -6.77 14.86 16.97
N GLU A 216 -6.12 15.45 17.97
CA GLU A 216 -4.69 15.72 17.91
C GLU A 216 -3.90 14.41 17.87
N PHE A 217 -2.94 14.32 16.94
CA PHE A 217 -2.03 13.20 16.80
C PHE A 217 -0.60 13.71 16.62
N ASP A 218 0.16 13.65 17.68
CA ASP A 218 1.57 14.09 17.74
C ASP A 218 2.54 12.95 18.12
N MET A 219 2.06 11.69 18.04
CA MET A 219 2.79 10.51 18.51
C MET A 219 3.97 10.13 17.63
N VAL A 220 4.00 10.55 16.37
CA VAL A 220 5.13 10.29 15.48
C VAL A 220 6.01 11.53 15.39
N GLU A 221 7.20 11.44 15.95
CA GLU A 221 8.19 12.52 15.96
C GLU A 221 9.21 12.38 14.83
N THR A 222 9.64 13.52 14.28
CA THR A 222 10.75 13.59 13.31
C THR A 222 12.03 13.94 14.03
N LEU A 223 13.07 13.10 13.89
CA LEU A 223 14.42 13.43 14.31
C LEU A 223 15.22 13.78 13.05
N TYR A 224 15.46 15.08 12.87
CA TYR A 224 16.12 15.60 11.67
C TYR A 224 17.50 14.93 11.47
N GLY A 225 17.75 14.47 10.24
CA GLY A 225 18.98 13.77 9.88
C GLY A 225 19.09 12.33 10.37
N VAL A 226 18.17 11.84 11.21
CA VAL A 226 18.21 10.47 11.78
C VAL A 226 17.04 9.61 11.32
N GLY A 227 15.80 10.08 11.52
CA GLY A 227 14.61 9.27 11.17
C GLY A 227 13.37 9.68 11.96
N TYR A 228 12.61 8.68 12.37
CA TYR A 228 11.33 8.84 13.06
C TYR A 228 11.25 7.94 14.30
N ARG A 229 10.45 8.34 15.26
CA ARG A 229 10.08 7.50 16.41
C ARG A 229 8.61 7.69 16.78
N PHE A 230 8.05 6.68 17.41
CA PHE A 230 6.80 6.79 18.15
C PHE A 230 7.13 7.24 19.58
N LYS A 231 6.42 8.24 20.10
CA LYS A 231 6.65 8.73 21.48
C LYS A 231 6.43 7.62 22.51
N GLU A 232 7.18 7.65 23.57
CA GLU A 232 6.88 6.90 24.79
C GLU A 232 5.63 7.46 25.43
N ILE A 233 4.78 6.56 25.96
CA ILE A 233 3.53 6.89 26.64
C ILE A 233 3.69 6.57 28.12
#